data_c4ba18451bb7ad0bd7fec7a94bdf13bc
#
_entry.id   c4ba18451bb7ad0bd7fec7a94bdf13bc
#
_cell.length_a   1.000
_cell.length_b   1.000
_cell.length_c   1.000
_cell.angle_alpha   90.00
_cell.angle_beta   90.00
_cell.angle_gamma   90.00
#
_symmetry.space_group_name_H-M   'P 1'
#
loop_
_entity.id
_entity.type
_entity.pdbx_description
1 polymer ?
#
loop_
_entity_poly.entity_id
_entity_poly.type
_entity_poly.pdbx_seq_one_letter_code
_entity_poly.pdbx_strand_id
1 'polypeptide(L)'
;VGDRIKWVVATHTHLDHSPAVAPIAKATGAQVVGMPPADKLFQDTTFQPNWAMQHDDVIVSDDFHLRAIHTPGHVSNHLCFLLEEEGVLLAGDHIMNGSTVVIVPPSGDMKAYIESLQLLETYPLLKIAPAHGELMGQPLETLRWLVEHRLAREAKVIDKLAVNSSVNLATLVTQVYDDVDVSLHDYAQLSLLAHLIKLEKELRAKSVGE
;
A
#
# COMPACT_ATOMS: atom_id res chain seq x y z
N VAL A 1 -21.52 -24.31 1.91
CA VAL A 1 -20.64 -23.17 1.51
C VAL A 1 -19.18 -23.55 1.71
N GLY A 2 -18.82 -24.26 2.81
CA GLY A 2 -17.45 -24.59 3.17
C GLY A 2 -16.66 -25.35 2.08
N ASP A 3 -17.29 -26.34 1.44
CA ASP A 3 -16.63 -27.19 0.42
C ASP A 3 -16.26 -26.47 -0.88
N ARG A 4 -16.67 -25.20 -1.02
CA ARG A 4 -16.40 -24.38 -2.20
C ARG A 4 -15.25 -23.39 -1.99
N ILE A 5 -14.83 -23.16 -0.75
CA ILE A 5 -13.73 -22.23 -0.45
C ILE A 5 -12.45 -23.03 -0.42
N LYS A 6 -11.62 -22.87 -1.44
CA LYS A 6 -10.31 -23.56 -1.56
C LYS A 6 -9.17 -22.70 -1.02
N TRP A 7 -9.27 -21.38 -1.14
CA TRP A 7 -8.27 -20.42 -0.71
C TRP A 7 -8.89 -19.29 0.09
N VAL A 8 -8.19 -18.81 1.10
CA VAL A 8 -8.43 -17.54 1.78
C VAL A 8 -7.18 -16.70 1.61
N VAL A 9 -7.33 -15.58 0.93
CA VAL A 9 -6.22 -14.73 0.47
C VAL A 9 -6.21 -13.43 1.26
N ALA A 10 -5.02 -13.01 1.74
CA ALA A 10 -4.84 -11.70 2.34
C ALA A 10 -3.91 -10.83 1.49
N THR A 11 -4.30 -9.58 1.24
CA THR A 11 -3.46 -8.60 0.54
C THR A 11 -2.27 -8.20 1.39
N HIS A 12 -2.48 -8.02 2.69
CA HIS A 12 -1.48 -7.70 3.69
C HIS A 12 -2.01 -8.04 5.09
N THR A 13 -1.22 -7.81 6.11
CA THR A 13 -1.48 -8.32 7.46
C THR A 13 -1.82 -7.24 8.48
N HIS A 14 -2.37 -6.08 8.09
CA HIS A 14 -2.93 -5.15 9.04
C HIS A 14 -4.16 -5.73 9.75
N LEU A 15 -4.46 -5.21 10.96
CA LEU A 15 -5.45 -5.80 11.87
C LEU A 15 -6.90 -5.71 11.37
N ASP A 16 -7.19 -4.93 10.37
CA ASP A 16 -8.49 -4.84 9.71
C ASP A 16 -8.61 -5.71 8.43
N HIS A 17 -7.52 -6.39 8.04
CA HIS A 17 -7.49 -7.23 6.83
C HIS A 17 -7.34 -8.73 7.12
N SER A 18 -6.36 -9.16 7.90
CA SER A 18 -6.03 -10.59 8.01
C SER A 18 -6.64 -11.37 9.19
N PRO A 19 -7.13 -10.80 10.30
CA PRO A 19 -7.56 -11.59 11.46
C PRO A 19 -8.70 -12.59 11.19
N ALA A 20 -9.55 -12.34 10.19
CA ALA A 20 -10.61 -13.26 9.79
C ALA A 20 -10.10 -14.50 9.02
N VAL A 21 -8.86 -14.48 8.53
CA VAL A 21 -8.29 -15.55 7.67
C VAL A 21 -8.22 -16.88 8.42
N ALA A 22 -7.64 -16.90 9.63
CA ALA A 22 -7.46 -18.12 10.41
C ALA A 22 -8.80 -18.81 10.78
N PRO A 23 -9.83 -18.09 11.32
CA PRO A 23 -11.13 -18.72 11.60
C PRO A 23 -11.84 -19.20 10.34
N ILE A 24 -11.75 -18.49 9.20
CA ILE A 24 -12.35 -18.92 7.94
C ILE A 24 -11.66 -20.19 7.44
N ALA A 25 -10.32 -20.21 7.40
CA ALA A 25 -9.56 -21.39 6.98
C ALA A 25 -9.86 -22.62 7.86
N LYS A 26 -9.95 -22.42 9.19
CA LYS A 26 -10.32 -23.49 10.12
C LYS A 26 -11.72 -24.04 9.85
N ALA A 27 -12.69 -23.18 9.52
CA ALA A 27 -14.08 -23.57 9.29
C ALA A 27 -14.28 -24.25 7.93
N THR A 28 -13.44 -23.97 6.94
CA THR A 28 -13.62 -24.41 5.55
C THR A 28 -12.59 -25.44 5.09
N GLY A 29 -11.47 -25.57 5.79
CA GLY A 29 -10.31 -26.34 5.32
C GLY A 29 -9.55 -25.65 4.19
N ALA A 30 -9.82 -24.37 3.91
CA ALA A 30 -9.20 -23.60 2.85
C ALA A 30 -7.71 -23.38 3.12
N GLN A 31 -6.92 -23.31 2.06
CA GLN A 31 -5.52 -22.95 2.11
C GLN A 31 -5.38 -21.44 2.37
N VAL A 32 -4.55 -21.07 3.33
CA VAL A 32 -4.23 -19.65 3.62
C VAL A 32 -3.13 -19.18 2.70
N VAL A 33 -3.36 -18.05 2.03
CA VAL A 33 -2.47 -17.51 1.00
C VAL A 33 -2.19 -16.03 1.26
N GLY A 34 -0.94 -15.61 1.10
CA GLY A 34 -0.50 -14.24 1.27
C GLY A 34 0.96 -14.15 1.67
N MET A 35 1.44 -12.95 1.92
CA MET A 35 2.82 -12.73 2.37
C MET A 35 2.85 -12.52 3.90
N PRO A 36 3.70 -13.24 4.66
CA PRO A 36 3.79 -13.04 6.11
C PRO A 36 4.33 -11.66 6.44
N PRO A 37 4.01 -11.10 7.63
CA PRO A 37 4.51 -9.80 8.04
C PRO A 37 6.03 -9.82 8.24
N ALA A 38 6.71 -8.77 7.76
CA ALA A 38 8.15 -8.59 7.95
C ALA A 38 8.50 -7.93 9.31
N ASP A 39 7.54 -7.23 9.91
CA ASP A 39 7.66 -6.56 11.21
C ASP A 39 6.39 -6.79 12.06
N LYS A 40 6.30 -6.16 13.22
CA LYS A 40 5.17 -6.35 14.14
C LYS A 40 4.30 -5.10 14.30
N LEU A 41 4.69 -3.98 13.68
CA LEU A 41 3.98 -2.72 13.85
C LEU A 41 2.66 -2.75 13.08
N PHE A 42 1.54 -2.69 13.80
CA PHE A 42 0.17 -2.78 13.27
C PHE A 42 -0.17 -4.08 12.54
N GLN A 43 0.70 -5.11 12.63
CA GLN A 43 0.55 -6.36 11.90
C GLN A 43 -0.15 -7.43 12.74
N ASP A 44 -0.97 -8.24 12.09
CA ASP A 44 -1.45 -9.50 12.65
C ASP A 44 -0.31 -10.54 12.62
N THR A 45 0.38 -10.64 13.75
CA THR A 45 1.50 -11.58 13.92
C THR A 45 1.05 -13.04 14.01
N THR A 46 -0.27 -13.31 14.03
CA THR A 46 -0.84 -14.66 14.02
C THR A 46 -1.06 -15.18 12.61
N PHE A 47 -0.97 -14.33 11.59
CA PHE A 47 -1.12 -14.72 10.19
C PHE A 47 0.00 -15.69 9.77
N GLN A 48 -0.37 -16.90 9.40
CA GLN A 48 0.54 -17.96 8.96
C GLN A 48 0.03 -18.57 7.66
N PRO A 49 0.54 -18.13 6.51
CA PRO A 49 0.12 -18.67 5.22
C PRO A 49 0.64 -20.10 5.01
N ASN A 50 -0.21 -20.98 4.44
CA ASN A 50 0.23 -22.26 3.90
C ASN A 50 1.04 -22.07 2.61
N TRP A 51 0.73 -21.02 1.89
CA TRP A 51 1.46 -20.59 0.71
C TRP A 51 1.85 -19.10 0.84
N ALA A 52 3.13 -18.86 1.15
CA ALA A 52 3.73 -17.54 1.15
C ALA A 52 4.02 -17.13 -0.29
N MET A 53 3.04 -16.45 -0.92
CA MET A 53 3.15 -16.02 -2.32
C MET A 53 4.25 -14.98 -2.53
N GLN A 54 4.86 -15.08 -3.70
CA GLN A 54 5.82 -14.12 -4.24
C GLN A 54 5.20 -13.33 -5.40
N HIS A 55 5.92 -12.31 -5.87
CA HIS A 55 5.57 -11.60 -7.10
C HIS A 55 5.44 -12.58 -8.27
N ASP A 56 4.38 -12.43 -9.06
CA ASP A 56 4.01 -13.27 -10.20
C ASP A 56 3.56 -14.71 -9.90
N ASP A 57 3.46 -15.12 -8.63
CA ASP A 57 2.76 -16.37 -8.30
C ASP A 57 1.29 -16.28 -8.72
N VAL A 58 0.74 -17.40 -9.22
CA VAL A 58 -0.64 -17.45 -9.72
C VAL A 58 -1.41 -18.58 -9.06
N ILE A 59 -2.56 -18.26 -8.48
CA ILE A 59 -3.57 -19.28 -8.14
C ILE A 59 -4.31 -19.62 -9.42
N VAL A 60 -4.25 -20.89 -9.83
CA VAL A 60 -4.91 -21.40 -11.03
C VAL A 60 -6.12 -22.23 -10.62
N SER A 61 -7.29 -21.91 -11.15
CA SER A 61 -8.50 -22.71 -11.05
C SER A 61 -9.08 -22.94 -12.45
N ASP A 62 -10.15 -23.75 -12.54
CA ASP A 62 -10.85 -24.00 -13.81
C ASP A 62 -11.56 -22.74 -14.35
N ASP A 63 -11.86 -21.78 -13.45
CA ASP A 63 -12.69 -20.62 -13.73
C ASP A 63 -11.91 -19.31 -13.78
N PHE A 64 -10.69 -19.23 -13.17
CA PHE A 64 -9.93 -17.99 -13.07
C PHE A 64 -8.44 -18.22 -12.80
N HIS A 65 -7.65 -17.21 -13.14
CA HIS A 65 -6.27 -17.02 -12.74
C HIS A 65 -6.15 -15.78 -11.84
N LEU A 66 -5.62 -15.95 -10.64
CA LEU A 66 -5.41 -14.85 -9.69
C LEU A 66 -3.91 -14.66 -9.46
N ARG A 67 -3.34 -13.64 -10.08
CA ARG A 67 -1.91 -13.31 -10.03
C ARG A 67 -1.60 -12.41 -8.84
N ALA A 68 -0.61 -12.77 -8.04
CA ALA A 68 -0.05 -11.94 -6.99
C ALA A 68 0.96 -10.95 -7.57
N ILE A 69 0.79 -9.67 -7.28
CA ILE A 69 1.73 -8.61 -7.64
C ILE A 69 2.25 -8.01 -6.34
N HIS A 70 3.55 -8.19 -6.05
CA HIS A 70 4.14 -7.59 -4.86
C HIS A 70 4.22 -6.07 -5.02
N THR A 71 3.53 -5.36 -4.16
CA THR A 71 3.35 -3.90 -4.19
C THR A 71 3.71 -3.29 -2.84
N PRO A 72 5.01 -3.34 -2.44
CA PRO A 72 5.45 -2.72 -1.20
C PRO A 72 5.25 -1.21 -1.25
N GLY A 73 5.08 -0.60 -0.08
CA GLY A 73 4.96 0.86 0.03
C GLY A 73 4.04 1.29 1.16
N HIS A 74 2.76 0.92 1.15
CA HIS A 74 1.90 1.07 2.32
C HIS A 74 2.43 0.22 3.48
N VAL A 75 2.75 -1.02 3.17
CA VAL A 75 3.43 -1.98 4.05
C VAL A 75 4.31 -2.90 3.19
N SER A 76 5.38 -3.43 3.78
CA SER A 76 6.41 -4.18 3.03
C SER A 76 5.92 -5.52 2.47
N ASN A 77 4.92 -6.15 3.10
CA ASN A 77 4.34 -7.44 2.69
C ASN A 77 3.03 -7.30 1.91
N HIS A 78 2.80 -6.16 1.23
CA HIS A 78 1.58 -5.95 0.47
C HIS A 78 1.60 -6.68 -0.86
N LEU A 79 0.50 -7.39 -1.16
CA LEU A 79 0.20 -7.98 -2.46
C LEU A 79 -1.10 -7.38 -3.01
N CYS A 80 -1.04 -6.85 -4.22
CA CYS A 80 -2.24 -6.72 -5.04
C CYS A 80 -2.50 -8.05 -5.76
N PHE A 81 -3.76 -8.34 -6.06
CA PHE A 81 -4.12 -9.53 -6.83
C PHE A 81 -4.87 -9.15 -8.10
N LEU A 82 -4.36 -9.60 -9.23
CA LEU A 82 -5.02 -9.40 -10.54
C LEU A 82 -5.84 -10.64 -10.90
N LEU A 83 -7.15 -10.47 -11.02
CA LEU A 83 -8.03 -11.44 -11.65
C LEU A 83 -7.89 -11.27 -13.17
N GLU A 84 -7.12 -12.17 -13.80
CA GLU A 84 -6.60 -11.96 -15.17
C GLU A 84 -7.71 -11.90 -16.20
N GLU A 85 -8.71 -12.77 -16.11
CA GLU A 85 -9.82 -12.87 -17.09
C GLU A 85 -10.66 -11.60 -17.13
N GLU A 86 -10.83 -10.93 -16.01
CA GLU A 86 -11.66 -9.74 -15.88
C GLU A 86 -10.86 -8.43 -15.87
N GLY A 87 -9.53 -8.50 -15.78
CA GLY A 87 -8.66 -7.34 -15.63
C GLY A 87 -8.95 -6.55 -14.35
N VAL A 88 -9.43 -7.22 -13.30
CA VAL A 88 -9.76 -6.58 -12.02
C VAL A 88 -8.59 -6.71 -11.05
N LEU A 89 -8.07 -5.58 -10.61
CA LEU A 89 -7.05 -5.51 -9.58
C LEU A 89 -7.70 -5.40 -8.19
N LEU A 90 -7.54 -6.42 -7.36
CA LEU A 90 -7.83 -6.34 -5.93
C LEU A 90 -6.66 -5.63 -5.25
N ALA A 91 -6.83 -4.34 -5.00
CA ALA A 91 -5.71 -3.45 -4.68
C ALA A 91 -5.37 -3.38 -3.18
N GLY A 92 -6.17 -4.03 -2.30
CA GLY A 92 -5.99 -3.88 -0.85
C GLY A 92 -5.94 -2.40 -0.45
N ASP A 93 -4.96 -2.04 0.36
CA ASP A 93 -4.71 -0.67 0.80
C ASP A 93 -3.62 0.03 -0.02
N HIS A 94 -3.15 -0.59 -1.09
CA HIS A 94 -2.21 0.10 -1.98
C HIS A 94 -2.88 1.27 -2.72
N ILE A 95 -4.15 1.11 -3.07
CA ILE A 95 -4.97 2.12 -3.73
C ILE A 95 -6.32 2.22 -3.02
N MET A 96 -6.70 3.42 -2.62
CA MET A 96 -7.99 3.74 -1.98
C MET A 96 -8.83 4.62 -2.90
N ASN A 97 -10.16 4.49 -2.84
CA ASN A 97 -11.07 5.39 -3.55
C ASN A 97 -11.34 6.64 -2.72
N GLY A 98 -11.20 7.81 -3.33
CA GLY A 98 -11.50 9.11 -2.70
C GLY A 98 -10.48 9.60 -1.67
N SER A 99 -9.38 8.87 -1.43
CA SER A 99 -8.32 9.25 -0.51
C SER A 99 -6.98 8.67 -0.95
N THR A 100 -5.89 9.11 -0.32
CA THR A 100 -4.57 8.49 -0.48
C THR A 100 -4.19 7.72 0.78
N VAL A 101 -3.61 6.56 0.64
CA VAL A 101 -3.18 5.72 1.76
C VAL A 101 -2.07 6.39 2.57
N VAL A 102 -2.05 6.17 3.88
CA VAL A 102 -0.95 6.63 4.74
C VAL A 102 0.25 5.69 4.59
N ILE A 103 1.44 6.26 4.48
CA ILE A 103 2.69 5.51 4.41
C ILE A 103 3.41 5.68 5.74
N VAL A 104 3.54 4.60 6.51
CA VAL A 104 4.06 4.61 7.89
C VAL A 104 5.41 3.90 7.98
N PRO A 105 6.54 4.62 8.04
CA PRO A 105 7.83 3.98 8.29
C PRO A 105 7.87 3.29 9.67
N PRO A 106 8.65 2.21 9.86
CA PRO A 106 9.63 1.66 8.92
C PRO A 106 9.06 0.66 7.90
N SER A 107 7.86 0.12 8.08
CA SER A 107 7.24 -0.87 7.18
C SER A 107 6.77 -0.23 5.88
N GLY A 108 6.26 1.01 5.95
CA GLY A 108 5.93 1.82 4.78
C GLY A 108 7.17 2.51 4.19
N ASP A 109 7.24 2.54 2.85
CA ASP A 109 8.32 3.19 2.09
C ASP A 109 7.75 3.95 0.90
N MET A 110 7.97 5.28 0.86
CA MET A 110 7.41 6.15 -0.18
C MET A 110 8.00 5.88 -1.56
N LYS A 111 9.28 5.50 -1.63
CA LYS A 111 9.92 5.16 -2.90
C LYS A 111 9.31 3.88 -3.46
N ALA A 112 9.27 2.83 -2.65
CA ALA A 112 8.67 1.55 -3.03
C ALA A 112 7.20 1.71 -3.41
N TYR A 113 6.44 2.59 -2.73
CA TYR A 113 5.05 2.89 -3.05
C TYR A 113 4.89 3.46 -4.47
N ILE A 114 5.69 4.47 -4.82
CA ILE A 114 5.66 5.09 -6.15
C ILE A 114 6.09 4.07 -7.23
N GLU A 115 7.15 3.30 -6.99
CA GLU A 115 7.62 2.26 -7.91
C GLU A 115 6.56 1.16 -8.11
N SER A 116 5.84 0.77 -7.06
CA SER A 116 4.74 -0.20 -7.14
C SER A 116 3.55 0.33 -7.94
N LEU A 117 3.17 1.61 -7.81
CA LEU A 117 2.14 2.22 -8.65
C LEU A 117 2.54 2.21 -10.13
N GLN A 118 3.80 2.54 -10.43
CA GLN A 118 4.34 2.52 -11.79
C GLN A 118 4.41 1.08 -12.35
N LEU A 119 4.74 0.09 -11.52
CA LEU A 119 4.70 -1.31 -11.91
C LEU A 119 3.27 -1.72 -12.31
N LEU A 120 2.25 -1.31 -11.56
CA LEU A 120 0.86 -1.63 -11.86
C LEU A 120 0.38 -1.05 -13.20
N GLU A 121 0.98 0.05 -13.71
CA GLU A 121 0.67 0.57 -15.04
C GLU A 121 1.03 -0.40 -16.18
N THR A 122 1.92 -1.35 -15.93
CA THR A 122 2.35 -2.33 -16.96
C THR A 122 1.39 -3.50 -17.13
N TYR A 123 0.38 -3.65 -16.25
CA TYR A 123 -0.60 -4.73 -16.30
C TYR A 123 -1.87 -4.30 -17.06
N PRO A 124 -2.58 -5.25 -17.70
CA PRO A 124 -3.80 -4.95 -18.48
C PRO A 124 -5.01 -4.74 -17.56
N LEU A 125 -5.00 -3.69 -16.76
CA LEU A 125 -6.04 -3.39 -15.79
C LEU A 125 -7.25 -2.76 -16.48
N LEU A 126 -8.45 -3.26 -16.15
CA LEU A 126 -9.73 -2.68 -16.55
C LEU A 126 -10.45 -2.00 -15.39
N LYS A 127 -10.26 -2.51 -14.16
CA LYS A 127 -10.87 -1.97 -12.94
C LYS A 127 -9.94 -2.14 -11.75
N ILE A 128 -10.11 -1.29 -10.74
CA ILE A 128 -9.47 -1.42 -9.43
C ILE A 128 -10.54 -1.61 -8.37
N ALA A 129 -10.43 -2.68 -7.59
CA ALA A 129 -11.23 -2.95 -6.41
C ALA A 129 -10.39 -2.70 -5.16
N PRO A 130 -10.52 -1.52 -4.51
CA PRO A 130 -9.81 -1.21 -3.28
C PRO A 130 -10.42 -1.98 -2.09
N ALA A 131 -9.68 -2.13 -0.98
CA ALA A 131 -10.27 -2.65 0.25
C ALA A 131 -11.21 -1.62 0.90
N HIS A 132 -10.95 -0.34 0.73
CA HIS A 132 -11.77 0.76 1.23
C HIS A 132 -12.22 1.66 0.08
N GLY A 133 -13.56 1.86 -0.05
CA GLY A 133 -14.19 2.68 -1.07
C GLY A 133 -14.85 1.90 -2.20
N GLU A 134 -15.17 2.60 -3.27
CA GLU A 134 -15.93 2.06 -4.40
C GLU A 134 -15.02 1.52 -5.52
N LEU A 135 -15.57 0.63 -6.34
CA LEU A 135 -14.90 0.11 -7.54
C LEU A 135 -14.57 1.24 -8.53
N MET A 136 -13.33 1.28 -9.02
CA MET A 136 -12.84 2.33 -9.93
C MET A 136 -12.66 1.78 -11.35
N GLY A 137 -13.22 2.50 -12.35
CA GLY A 137 -13.22 2.10 -13.76
C GLY A 137 -12.12 2.71 -14.63
N GLN A 138 -11.24 3.53 -14.06
CA GLN A 138 -10.18 4.23 -14.80
C GLN A 138 -8.79 3.97 -14.18
N PRO A 139 -8.29 2.71 -14.23
CA PRO A 139 -7.11 2.31 -13.48
C PRO A 139 -5.86 3.12 -13.84
N LEU A 140 -5.55 3.32 -15.12
CA LEU A 140 -4.34 4.05 -15.53
C LEU A 140 -4.38 5.52 -15.12
N GLU A 141 -5.55 6.16 -15.21
CA GLU A 141 -5.73 7.55 -14.75
C GLU A 141 -5.53 7.65 -13.24
N THR A 142 -6.12 6.71 -12.48
CA THR A 142 -5.96 6.63 -11.02
C THR A 142 -4.51 6.44 -10.61
N LEU A 143 -3.79 5.49 -11.24
CA LEU A 143 -2.38 5.22 -10.94
C LEU A 143 -1.50 6.44 -11.19
N ARG A 144 -1.64 7.07 -12.36
CA ARG A 144 -0.88 8.27 -12.72
C ARG A 144 -1.17 9.43 -11.79
N TRP A 145 -2.44 9.66 -11.48
CA TRP A 145 -2.83 10.70 -10.53
C TRP A 145 -2.18 10.48 -9.15
N LEU A 146 -2.15 9.23 -8.64
CA LEU A 146 -1.51 8.90 -7.38
C LEU A 146 -0.01 9.18 -7.42
N VAL A 147 0.68 8.79 -8.48
CA VAL A 147 2.12 9.06 -8.67
C VAL A 147 2.36 10.58 -8.70
N GLU A 148 1.63 11.31 -9.53
CA GLU A 148 1.73 12.77 -9.65
C GLU A 148 1.45 13.47 -8.31
N HIS A 149 0.41 13.04 -7.58
CA HIS A 149 0.08 13.57 -6.26
C HIS A 149 1.24 13.40 -5.27
N ARG A 150 1.87 12.20 -5.22
CA ARG A 150 3.03 11.96 -4.33
C ARG A 150 4.24 12.78 -4.73
N LEU A 151 4.54 12.89 -6.01
CA LEU A 151 5.66 13.69 -6.51
C LEU A 151 5.44 15.18 -6.31
N ALA A 152 4.22 15.69 -6.49
CA ALA A 152 3.87 17.08 -6.19
C ALA A 152 4.03 17.39 -4.69
N ARG A 153 3.61 16.45 -3.81
CA ARG A 153 3.83 16.60 -2.36
C ARG A 153 5.31 16.62 -2.01
N GLU A 154 6.11 15.75 -2.64
CA GLU A 154 7.56 15.72 -2.46
C GLU A 154 8.24 17.02 -2.92
N ALA A 155 7.83 17.56 -4.06
CA ALA A 155 8.32 18.85 -4.53
C ALA A 155 8.05 19.97 -3.51
N LYS A 156 6.84 19.98 -2.93
CA LYS A 156 6.47 20.93 -1.87
C LYS A 156 7.32 20.76 -0.61
N VAL A 157 7.67 19.50 -0.23
CA VAL A 157 8.64 19.25 0.86
C VAL A 157 9.98 19.89 0.56
N ILE A 158 10.54 19.69 -0.64
CA ILE A 158 11.84 20.23 -1.05
C ILE A 158 11.82 21.76 -1.01
N ASP A 159 10.76 22.39 -1.55
CA ASP A 159 10.62 23.86 -1.55
C ASP A 159 10.60 24.42 -0.12
N LYS A 160 9.90 23.75 0.80
CA LYS A 160 9.87 24.19 2.20
C LYS A 160 11.19 23.96 2.93
N LEU A 161 11.91 22.89 2.62
CA LEU A 161 13.26 22.66 3.16
C LEU A 161 14.27 23.67 2.62
N ALA A 162 14.16 24.10 1.37
CA ALA A 162 15.08 25.06 0.76
C ALA A 162 15.01 26.46 1.42
N VAL A 163 13.85 26.86 1.94
CA VAL A 163 13.68 28.17 2.60
C VAL A 163 13.90 28.13 4.11
N ASN A 164 14.04 26.94 4.69
CA ASN A 164 14.28 26.75 6.12
C ASN A 164 15.66 26.11 6.33
N SER A 165 16.54 26.74 7.06
CA SER A 165 17.87 26.20 7.38
C SER A 165 17.79 24.96 8.27
N SER A 166 16.74 24.87 9.11
CA SER A 166 16.35 23.73 9.94
C SER A 166 14.88 23.87 10.31
N VAL A 167 14.12 22.79 10.25
CA VAL A 167 12.69 22.77 10.60
C VAL A 167 12.34 21.41 11.22
N ASN A 168 11.56 21.41 12.29
CA ASN A 168 11.06 20.18 12.87
C ASN A 168 9.84 19.65 12.09
N LEU A 169 9.57 18.36 12.27
CA LEU A 169 8.51 17.65 11.55
C LEU A 169 7.12 18.25 11.77
N ALA A 170 6.80 18.65 13.01
CA ALA A 170 5.50 19.23 13.37
C ALA A 170 5.26 20.59 12.70
N THR A 171 6.29 21.40 12.53
CA THR A 171 6.20 22.66 11.78
C THR A 171 6.14 22.40 10.28
N LEU A 172 6.94 21.46 9.77
CA LEU A 172 7.00 21.16 8.35
C LEU A 172 5.67 20.62 7.83
N VAL A 173 4.96 19.79 8.61
CA VAL A 173 3.65 19.25 8.18
C VAL A 173 2.63 20.35 7.93
N THR A 174 2.58 21.38 8.76
CA THR A 174 1.64 22.50 8.56
C THR A 174 1.93 23.33 7.30
N GLN A 175 3.18 23.34 6.85
CA GLN A 175 3.62 24.08 5.65
C GLN A 175 3.45 23.27 4.36
N VAL A 176 3.61 21.94 4.45
CA VAL A 176 3.55 21.02 3.31
C VAL A 176 2.10 20.56 3.05
N TYR A 177 1.32 20.39 4.10
CA TYR A 177 -0.08 19.93 4.06
C TYR A 177 -1.07 21.05 4.42
N ASP A 178 -0.78 22.28 3.98
CA ASP A 178 -1.61 23.49 4.17
C ASP A 178 -2.97 23.43 3.45
N ASP A 179 -3.14 22.47 2.54
CA ASP A 179 -4.34 22.11 1.79
C ASP A 179 -5.12 20.94 2.42
N VAL A 180 -4.69 20.44 3.58
CA VAL A 180 -5.30 19.32 4.31
C VAL A 180 -5.84 19.82 5.64
N ASP A 181 -7.02 19.30 6.05
CA ASP A 181 -7.60 19.64 7.35
C ASP A 181 -6.63 19.34 8.50
N VAL A 182 -6.50 20.27 9.44
CA VAL A 182 -5.55 20.19 10.57
C VAL A 182 -5.78 18.92 11.42
N SER A 183 -7.01 18.43 11.52
CA SER A 183 -7.33 17.19 12.23
C SER A 183 -6.67 15.95 11.62
N LEU A 184 -6.21 16.01 10.36
CA LEU A 184 -5.52 14.93 9.65
C LEU A 184 -3.99 15.09 9.68
N HIS A 185 -3.46 16.17 10.27
CA HIS A 185 -2.02 16.44 10.25
C HIS A 185 -1.19 15.36 10.95
N ASP A 186 -1.71 14.70 11.98
CA ASP A 186 -1.01 13.59 12.64
C ASP A 186 -0.77 12.41 11.68
N TYR A 187 -1.74 12.09 10.82
CA TYR A 187 -1.59 11.07 9.76
C TYR A 187 -0.71 11.59 8.62
N ALA A 188 -0.88 12.84 8.22
CA ALA A 188 -0.07 13.47 7.18
C ALA A 188 1.42 13.51 7.56
N GLN A 189 1.72 13.70 8.85
CA GLN A 189 3.08 13.70 9.39
C GLN A 189 3.80 12.37 9.17
N LEU A 190 3.09 11.24 9.23
CA LEU A 190 3.66 9.92 8.95
C LEU A 190 4.09 9.79 7.48
N SER A 191 3.22 10.22 6.56
CA SER A 191 3.55 10.25 5.12
C SER A 191 4.64 11.28 4.79
N LEU A 192 4.67 12.41 5.50
CA LEU A 192 5.75 13.40 5.40
C LEU A 192 7.10 12.79 5.81
N LEU A 193 7.13 12.05 6.91
CA LEU A 193 8.33 11.33 7.34
C LEU A 193 8.81 10.33 6.28
N ALA A 194 7.88 9.61 5.64
CA ALA A 194 8.21 8.70 4.55
C ALA A 194 8.84 9.43 3.35
N HIS A 195 8.36 10.63 2.98
CA HIS A 195 8.99 11.48 1.96
C HIS A 195 10.39 11.94 2.38
N LEU A 196 10.56 12.37 3.63
CA LEU A 196 11.86 12.80 4.14
C LEU A 196 12.89 11.67 4.13
N ILE A 197 12.52 10.47 4.54
CA ILE A 197 13.38 9.28 4.50
C ILE A 197 13.77 8.95 3.05
N LYS A 198 12.83 9.04 2.10
CA LYS A 198 13.13 8.87 0.67
C LYS A 198 14.15 9.92 0.20
N LEU A 199 13.91 11.19 0.48
CA LEU A 199 14.80 12.30 0.09
C LEU A 199 16.19 12.18 0.72
N GLU A 200 16.29 11.70 1.96
CA GLU A 200 17.55 11.47 2.63
C GLU A 200 18.35 10.33 1.97
N LYS A 201 17.69 9.21 1.66
CA LYS A 201 18.29 8.10 0.90
C LYS A 201 18.77 8.53 -0.50
N GLU A 202 18.10 9.51 -1.10
CA GLU A 202 18.47 10.11 -2.40
C GLU A 202 19.48 11.26 -2.29
N LEU A 203 19.99 11.56 -1.10
CA LEU A 203 20.91 12.66 -0.82
C LEU A 203 20.36 14.05 -1.16
N ARG A 204 19.05 14.22 -1.14
CA ARG A 204 18.32 15.48 -1.44
C ARG A 204 17.86 16.21 -0.18
N ALA A 205 17.90 15.55 0.96
CA ALA A 205 17.67 16.11 2.28
C ALA A 205 18.65 15.49 3.27
N LYS A 206 18.78 16.09 4.45
CA LYS A 206 19.62 15.58 5.53
C LYS A 206 18.91 15.79 6.86
N SER A 207 18.81 14.74 7.68
CA SER A 207 18.45 14.89 9.07
C SER A 207 19.60 15.52 9.85
N VAL A 208 19.31 16.50 10.68
CA VAL A 208 20.25 17.06 11.67
C VAL A 208 19.78 16.51 13.02
N GLY A 209 20.63 15.71 13.65
CA GLY A 209 20.36 15.23 15.01
C GLY A 209 20.20 16.39 16.00
N GLU A 210 19.49 16.12 17.12
CA GLU A 210 19.44 17.03 18.26
C GLU A 210 20.84 17.27 18.84
#